data_084754668dc4d77e52d88433bdffea5c
#
_entry.id   084754668dc4d77e52d88433bdffea5c
#
_cell.length_a   1.000
_cell.length_b   1.000
_cell.length_c   1.000
_cell.angle_alpha   90.00
_cell.angle_beta   90.00
_cell.angle_gamma   90.00
#
_symmetry.space_group_name_H-M   'P 1'
#
loop_
_entity.id
_entity.type
_entity.pdbx_description
1 polymer ?
#
loop_
_entity_poly.entity_id
_entity_poly.type
_entity_poly.pdbx_seq_one_letter_code
_entity_poly.pdbx_strand_id
1 'polypeptide(L)'
;MKFGVPLAIAALAATVGAARAEVVLPLASHRAAYEISLADNLAGGMPNSQTPVAASGLIAYEFTGSSCEGYASNFRQITELQRSEGDPISSDMRALTFEDGDANGLKFQIDSQTAGDPGPAIVGSAKRAQGGDTTVALSKPSTETMNLGKDILFPTEHIERIIAKAKQGGGAMQARVYDGSDTGKKVFETLTVIGREASAPTPEAAFADALGKIRRWPVAVSYFDEAARDAPPEYVLSFDLYENGVSGTLKLDYGSFALTAKLSKLELLPTKPCAK
;
A
#
# COMPACT_ATOMS: atom_id res chain seq x y z
N MET A 1 -56.38 -56.86 -17.32
CA MET A 1 -55.42 -56.60 -16.26
C MET A 1 -54.73 -55.29 -16.57
N LYS A 2 -55.03 -54.22 -15.83
CA LYS A 2 -54.45 -52.85 -16.00
C LYS A 2 -53.51 -52.65 -14.80
N PHE A 3 -52.22 -52.54 -15.03
CA PHE A 3 -51.21 -52.17 -14.01
C PHE A 3 -51.01 -50.65 -14.04
N GLY A 4 -51.45 -49.97 -12.99
CA GLY A 4 -51.15 -48.56 -12.79
C GLY A 4 -49.82 -48.42 -12.07
N VAL A 5 -48.94 -47.58 -12.60
CA VAL A 5 -47.62 -47.21 -11.99
C VAL A 5 -47.88 -45.88 -11.22
N PRO A 6 -47.52 -45.80 -9.93
CA PRO A 6 -47.64 -44.52 -9.21
C PRO A 6 -46.44 -43.60 -9.54
N LEU A 7 -46.76 -42.39 -9.95
CA LEU A 7 -45.79 -41.32 -10.21
C LEU A 7 -45.40 -40.67 -8.84
N ALA A 8 -44.16 -40.91 -8.38
CA ALA A 8 -43.62 -40.27 -7.20
C ALA A 8 -43.08 -38.87 -7.58
N ILE A 9 -43.73 -37.84 -7.12
CA ILE A 9 -43.24 -36.45 -7.26
C ILE A 9 -42.26 -36.18 -6.13
N ALA A 10 -40.96 -36.11 -6.46
CA ALA A 10 -39.92 -35.69 -5.55
C ALA A 10 -39.93 -34.13 -5.50
N ALA A 11 -40.36 -33.56 -4.38
CA ALA A 11 -40.26 -32.13 -4.13
C ALA A 11 -38.80 -31.76 -3.80
N LEU A 12 -38.11 -31.07 -4.71
CA LEU A 12 -36.78 -30.50 -4.49
C LEU A 12 -36.96 -29.25 -3.63
N ALA A 13 -36.63 -29.33 -2.34
CA ALA A 13 -36.57 -28.16 -1.46
C ALA A 13 -35.29 -27.39 -1.79
N ALA A 14 -35.40 -26.28 -2.53
CA ALA A 14 -34.31 -25.34 -2.73
C ALA A 14 -34.05 -24.59 -1.42
N THR A 15 -32.98 -24.93 -0.73
CA THR A 15 -32.47 -24.12 0.39
C THR A 15 -31.84 -22.86 -0.18
N VAL A 16 -32.57 -21.76 -0.14
CA VAL A 16 -32.04 -20.43 -0.40
C VAL A 16 -31.10 -20.09 0.76
N GLY A 17 -29.81 -20.36 0.56
CA GLY A 17 -28.77 -19.89 1.47
C GLY A 17 -28.79 -18.34 1.46
N ALA A 18 -29.18 -17.73 2.58
CA ALA A 18 -29.05 -16.31 2.75
C ALA A 18 -27.54 -15.95 2.67
N ALA A 19 -27.13 -15.37 1.56
CA ALA A 19 -25.81 -14.77 1.44
C ALA A 19 -25.74 -13.66 2.52
N ARG A 20 -24.97 -13.89 3.56
CA ARG A 20 -24.61 -12.83 4.51
C ARG A 20 -23.86 -11.78 3.71
N ALA A 21 -24.40 -10.58 3.65
CA ALA A 21 -23.64 -9.43 3.15
C ALA A 21 -22.38 -9.32 4.00
N GLU A 22 -21.22 -9.49 3.37
CA GLU A 22 -19.95 -9.31 4.04
C GLU A 22 -19.84 -7.83 4.42
N VAL A 23 -19.68 -7.57 5.72
CA VAL A 23 -19.47 -6.20 6.21
C VAL A 23 -18.08 -5.79 5.76
N VAL A 24 -18.01 -4.91 4.78
CA VAL A 24 -16.75 -4.30 4.36
C VAL A 24 -16.36 -3.30 5.46
N LEU A 25 -15.26 -3.58 6.17
CA LEU A 25 -14.71 -2.62 7.11
C LEU A 25 -14.14 -1.45 6.31
N PRO A 26 -14.50 -0.20 6.64
CA PRO A 26 -13.88 0.96 6.02
C PRO A 26 -12.41 1.04 6.42
N LEU A 27 -11.59 1.67 5.59
CA LEU A 27 -10.22 2.00 5.97
C LEU A 27 -10.25 2.90 7.21
N ALA A 28 -9.46 2.53 8.22
CA ALA A 28 -9.43 3.26 9.48
C ALA A 28 -8.55 4.50 9.36
N SER A 29 -9.09 5.64 9.77
CA SER A 29 -8.26 6.82 10.04
C SER A 29 -7.31 6.50 11.20
N HIS A 30 -6.01 6.75 11.02
CA HIS A 30 -5.01 6.41 12.03
C HIS A 30 -3.74 7.23 11.90
N ARG A 31 -2.97 7.28 12.99
CA ARG A 31 -1.57 7.69 13.03
C ARG A 31 -0.72 6.50 13.39
N ALA A 32 0.38 6.33 12.68
CA ALA A 32 1.35 5.28 12.94
C ALA A 32 2.77 5.85 12.92
N ALA A 33 3.64 5.28 13.74
CA ALA A 33 5.07 5.53 13.66
C ALA A 33 5.81 4.19 13.59
N TYR A 34 6.88 4.15 12.77
CA TYR A 34 7.69 2.96 12.59
C TYR A 34 9.15 3.32 12.80
N GLU A 35 9.85 2.53 13.60
CA GLU A 35 11.29 2.65 13.82
C GLU A 35 12.04 1.84 12.76
N ILE A 36 12.93 2.52 12.02
CA ILE A 36 13.72 1.92 10.94
C ILE A 36 15.03 1.37 11.49
N SER A 37 15.39 0.18 11.05
CA SER A 37 16.70 -0.45 11.27
C SER A 37 17.13 -1.22 10.02
N LEU A 38 18.41 -1.54 9.92
CA LEU A 38 18.90 -2.48 8.90
C LEU A 38 18.34 -3.88 9.21
N ALA A 39 17.85 -4.59 8.20
CA ALA A 39 17.35 -5.95 8.38
C ALA A 39 18.54 -6.94 8.49
N ASP A 40 18.40 -7.92 9.39
CA ASP A 40 19.46 -8.89 9.71
C ASP A 40 19.81 -9.84 8.55
N ASN A 41 18.92 -10.02 7.58
CA ASN A 41 19.10 -10.94 6.46
C ASN A 41 19.03 -10.23 5.12
N LEU A 42 20.18 -10.12 4.46
CA LEU A 42 20.27 -9.69 3.06
C LEU A 42 19.78 -10.84 2.16
N ALA A 43 18.72 -10.63 1.42
CA ALA A 43 18.32 -11.57 0.38
C ALA A 43 19.28 -11.45 -0.81
N GLY A 44 20.38 -12.23 -0.79
CA GLY A 44 21.04 -12.68 -2.01
C GLY A 44 22.08 -11.77 -2.66
N GLY A 45 22.40 -10.59 -2.13
CA GLY A 45 23.46 -9.73 -2.68
C GLY A 45 24.78 -9.85 -1.91
N MET A 46 25.93 -9.94 -2.60
CA MET A 46 27.22 -9.78 -1.91
C MET A 46 27.38 -8.32 -1.48
N PRO A 47 27.72 -8.06 -0.18
CA PRO A 47 27.98 -6.71 0.29
C PRO A 47 29.11 -6.07 -0.54
N ASN A 48 28.94 -4.81 -0.90
CA ASN A 48 29.96 -3.98 -1.50
C ASN A 48 30.18 -2.72 -0.65
N SER A 49 31.11 -1.85 -1.01
CA SER A 49 31.43 -0.63 -0.27
C SER A 49 30.24 0.36 -0.17
N GLN A 50 29.21 0.21 -0.98
CA GLN A 50 27.99 1.03 -0.94
C GLN A 50 26.87 0.41 -0.10
N THR A 51 27.01 -0.87 0.30
CA THR A 51 26.02 -1.55 1.13
C THR A 51 26.05 -0.98 2.54
N PRO A 52 24.92 -0.52 3.10
CA PRO A 52 24.86 -0.03 4.47
C PRO A 52 25.24 -1.13 5.47
N VAL A 53 26.03 -0.78 6.48
CA VAL A 53 26.39 -1.66 7.62
C VAL A 53 25.49 -1.41 8.83
N ALA A 54 24.80 -0.26 8.87
CA ALA A 54 23.75 0.06 9.83
C ALA A 54 22.74 1.01 9.21
N ALA A 55 21.54 1.00 9.72
CA ALA A 55 20.50 1.94 9.37
C ALA A 55 19.69 2.31 10.62
N SER A 56 19.28 3.57 10.69
CA SER A 56 18.35 4.06 11.70
C SER A 56 17.40 5.07 11.09
N GLY A 57 16.22 5.25 11.67
CA GLY A 57 15.27 6.21 11.15
C GLY A 57 13.88 6.06 11.73
N LEU A 58 12.96 6.84 11.17
CA LEU A 58 11.57 6.89 11.58
C LEU A 58 10.67 7.12 10.38
N ILE A 59 9.57 6.40 10.31
CA ILE A 59 8.42 6.73 9.47
C ILE A 59 7.31 7.26 10.39
N ALA A 60 6.77 8.43 10.06
CA ALA A 60 5.54 8.95 10.63
C ALA A 60 4.47 8.97 9.53
N TYR A 61 3.32 8.41 9.82
CA TYR A 61 2.23 8.28 8.87
C TYR A 61 0.90 8.67 9.54
N GLU A 62 0.15 9.53 8.87
CA GLU A 62 -1.23 9.84 9.23
C GLU A 62 -2.10 9.61 8.00
N PHE A 63 -3.18 8.86 8.19
CA PHE A 63 -4.18 8.59 7.17
C PHE A 63 -5.56 8.94 7.72
N THR A 64 -6.32 9.73 7.00
CA THR A 64 -7.64 10.20 7.44
C THR A 64 -8.61 10.27 6.28
N GLY A 65 -9.89 10.22 6.59
CA GLY A 65 -10.95 10.39 5.60
C GLY A 65 -11.86 9.19 5.46
N SER A 66 -12.63 9.18 4.40
CA SER A 66 -13.61 8.14 4.07
C SER A 66 -13.89 8.13 2.56
N SER A 67 -14.58 7.09 2.10
CA SER A 67 -15.06 7.02 0.69
C SER A 67 -15.99 8.18 0.29
N CYS A 68 -16.52 8.95 1.24
CA CYS A 68 -17.41 10.06 0.96
C CYS A 68 -16.69 11.41 0.92
N GLU A 69 -15.67 11.57 1.76
CA GLU A 69 -14.92 12.84 1.90
C GLU A 69 -13.61 12.82 1.11
N GLY A 70 -13.18 11.64 0.62
CA GLY A 70 -11.84 11.39 0.13
C GLY A 70 -10.88 11.03 1.26
N TYR A 71 -9.66 10.69 0.89
CA TYR A 71 -8.61 10.21 1.79
C TYR A 71 -7.40 11.14 1.74
N ALA A 72 -6.96 11.60 2.88
CA ALA A 72 -5.73 12.37 3.03
C ALA A 72 -4.65 11.52 3.68
N SER A 73 -3.43 11.55 3.15
CA SER A 73 -2.27 10.98 3.81
C SER A 73 -1.16 12.02 4.02
N ASN A 74 -0.49 11.89 5.15
CA ASN A 74 0.72 12.64 5.49
C ASN A 74 1.79 11.64 5.89
N PHE A 75 2.80 11.50 5.05
CA PHE A 75 3.91 10.59 5.21
C PHE A 75 5.21 11.36 5.39
N ARG A 76 6.02 10.98 6.37
CA ARG A 76 7.39 11.44 6.49
C ARG A 76 8.29 10.28 6.84
N GLN A 77 9.39 10.15 6.13
CA GLN A 77 10.45 9.18 6.42
C GLN A 77 11.76 9.92 6.59
N ILE A 78 12.41 9.70 7.72
CA ILE A 78 13.79 10.12 7.98
C ILE A 78 14.61 8.87 8.10
N THR A 79 15.71 8.77 7.36
CA THR A 79 16.59 7.60 7.38
C THR A 79 18.05 8.06 7.38
N GLU A 80 18.86 7.40 8.20
CA GLU A 80 20.30 7.51 8.18
C GLU A 80 20.89 6.14 7.86
N LEU A 81 21.71 6.09 6.81
CA LEU A 81 22.40 4.87 6.37
C LEU A 81 23.89 5.03 6.64
N GLN A 82 24.44 4.19 7.54
CA GLN A 82 25.87 4.11 7.80
C GLN A 82 26.51 3.15 6.79
N ARG A 83 27.55 3.60 6.11
CA ARG A 83 28.40 2.76 5.24
C ARG A 83 29.65 2.30 5.99
N SER A 84 30.33 1.28 5.45
CA SER A 84 31.65 0.84 6.00
C SER A 84 32.72 1.93 5.90
N GLU A 85 32.60 2.81 4.91
CA GLU A 85 33.52 3.92 4.67
C GLU A 85 32.74 5.19 4.30
N GLY A 86 33.24 6.34 4.73
CA GLY A 86 32.63 7.66 4.47
C GLY A 86 31.58 8.07 5.50
N ASP A 87 31.00 9.26 5.26
CA ASP A 87 29.99 9.82 6.12
C ASP A 87 28.64 9.10 5.96
N PRO A 88 27.80 9.08 7.02
CA PRO A 88 26.43 8.58 6.90
C PRO A 88 25.63 9.36 5.85
N ILE A 89 24.75 8.66 5.15
CA ILE A 89 23.81 9.29 4.23
C ILE A 89 22.49 9.46 4.96
N SER A 90 22.09 10.72 5.18
CA SER A 90 20.77 11.05 5.70
C SER A 90 19.79 11.37 4.57
N SER A 91 18.53 10.98 4.75
CA SER A 91 17.43 11.38 3.87
C SER A 91 16.22 11.79 4.70
N ASP A 92 15.48 12.82 4.25
CA ASP A 92 14.19 13.24 4.79
C ASP A 92 13.22 13.40 3.61
N MET A 93 12.20 12.55 3.54
CA MET A 93 11.17 12.58 2.53
C MET A 93 9.82 12.87 3.18
N ARG A 94 9.05 13.74 2.57
CA ARG A 94 7.68 14.08 2.97
C ARG A 94 6.76 13.97 1.77
N ALA A 95 5.63 13.30 1.95
CA ALA A 95 4.60 13.21 0.95
C ALA A 95 3.24 13.54 1.57
N LEU A 96 2.55 14.50 0.97
CA LEU A 96 1.17 14.85 1.28
C LEU A 96 0.33 14.45 0.09
N THR A 97 -0.69 13.63 0.30
CA THR A 97 -1.60 13.24 -0.76
C THR A 97 -3.05 13.44 -0.35
N PHE A 98 -3.89 13.66 -1.34
CA PHE A 98 -5.34 13.59 -1.20
C PHE A 98 -5.92 12.85 -2.39
N GLU A 99 -6.66 11.77 -2.10
CA GLU A 99 -7.36 10.98 -3.10
C GLU A 99 -8.87 11.20 -2.97
N ASP A 100 -9.56 11.39 -4.10
CA ASP A 100 -11.01 11.44 -4.10
C ASP A 100 -11.58 10.09 -3.65
N GLY A 101 -12.67 10.09 -2.89
CA GLY A 101 -13.25 8.86 -2.33
C GLY A 101 -13.80 7.88 -3.37
N ASP A 102 -14.02 8.34 -4.60
CA ASP A 102 -14.38 7.55 -5.77
C ASP A 102 -13.17 7.17 -6.65
N ALA A 103 -11.95 7.45 -6.16
CA ALA A 103 -10.68 7.21 -6.83
C ALA A 103 -10.56 7.87 -8.22
N ASN A 104 -11.24 9.00 -8.47
CA ASN A 104 -11.15 9.73 -9.74
C ASN A 104 -10.07 10.82 -9.74
N GLY A 105 -9.50 11.16 -8.61
CA GLY A 105 -8.47 12.17 -8.50
C GLY A 105 -7.46 11.88 -7.41
N LEU A 106 -6.23 12.31 -7.65
CA LEU A 106 -5.12 12.33 -6.71
C LEU A 106 -4.46 13.71 -6.77
N LYS A 107 -4.24 14.34 -5.62
CA LYS A 107 -3.38 15.52 -5.48
C LYS A 107 -2.19 15.13 -4.62
N PHE A 108 -1.01 15.63 -4.95
CA PHE A 108 0.21 15.28 -4.23
C PHE A 108 1.20 16.43 -4.17
N GLN A 109 1.92 16.46 -3.06
CA GLN A 109 3.11 17.27 -2.86
C GLN A 109 4.17 16.39 -2.19
N ILE A 110 5.36 16.32 -2.79
CA ILE A 110 6.48 15.53 -2.30
C ILE A 110 7.70 16.44 -2.22
N ASP A 111 8.33 16.45 -1.05
CA ASP A 111 9.56 17.15 -0.77
C ASP A 111 10.58 16.11 -0.27
N SER A 112 11.80 16.15 -0.80
CA SER A 112 12.89 15.27 -0.41
C SER A 112 14.18 16.02 -0.19
N GLN A 113 15.00 15.52 0.75
CA GLN A 113 16.32 16.02 1.03
C GLN A 113 17.25 14.82 1.23
N THR A 114 18.46 14.87 0.65
CA THR A 114 19.47 13.83 0.83
C THR A 114 20.79 14.47 1.15
N ALA A 115 21.46 14.00 2.21
CA ALA A 115 22.73 14.53 2.74
C ALA A 115 22.71 16.05 3.01
N GLY A 116 21.54 16.59 3.37
CA GLY A 116 21.35 18.00 3.61
C GLY A 116 20.96 18.81 2.35
N ASP A 117 21.13 18.25 1.16
CA ASP A 117 20.78 18.91 -0.10
C ASP A 117 19.31 18.70 -0.45
N PRO A 118 18.52 19.77 -0.62
CA PRO A 118 17.12 19.65 -1.02
C PRO A 118 17.01 19.15 -2.46
N GLY A 119 16.21 18.10 -2.65
CA GLY A 119 15.74 17.70 -3.96
C GLY A 119 14.68 18.66 -4.50
N PRO A 120 14.31 18.54 -5.78
CA PRO A 120 13.22 19.31 -6.35
C PRO A 120 11.90 18.95 -5.68
N ALA A 121 11.12 19.95 -5.26
CA ALA A 121 9.75 19.71 -4.84
C ALA A 121 8.91 19.22 -6.02
N ILE A 122 8.07 18.22 -5.81
CA ILE A 122 7.17 17.68 -6.82
C ILE A 122 5.75 18.01 -6.37
N VAL A 123 5.01 18.73 -7.19
CA VAL A 123 3.62 19.11 -6.91
C VAL A 123 2.78 18.87 -8.15
N GLY A 124 1.69 18.15 -7.98
CA GLY A 124 0.82 17.85 -9.10
C GLY A 124 -0.53 17.28 -8.70
N SER A 125 -1.28 16.94 -9.72
CA SER A 125 -2.54 16.22 -9.59
C SER A 125 -2.72 15.24 -10.74
N ALA A 126 -3.37 14.12 -10.47
CA ALA A 126 -3.83 13.18 -11.48
C ALA A 126 -5.36 13.16 -11.49
N LYS A 127 -5.95 13.01 -12.66
CA LYS A 127 -7.40 12.88 -12.84
C LYS A 127 -7.72 11.76 -13.81
N ARG A 128 -8.65 10.91 -13.43
CA ARG A 128 -9.21 9.85 -14.26
C ARG A 128 -10.45 10.39 -15.00
N ALA A 129 -10.43 10.32 -16.31
CA ALA A 129 -11.57 10.67 -17.15
C ALA A 129 -12.63 9.54 -17.16
N GLN A 130 -13.86 9.84 -17.59
CA GLN A 130 -14.93 8.83 -17.72
C GLN A 130 -14.54 7.66 -18.65
N GLY A 131 -13.64 7.86 -19.62
CA GLY A 131 -13.08 6.81 -20.48
C GLY A 131 -11.99 5.95 -19.85
N GLY A 132 -11.62 6.25 -18.59
CA GLY A 132 -10.59 5.53 -17.83
C GLY A 132 -9.17 6.06 -18.02
N ASP A 133 -8.93 6.97 -18.97
CA ASP A 133 -7.61 7.57 -19.16
C ASP A 133 -7.24 8.49 -17.98
N THR A 134 -6.03 8.37 -17.48
CA THR A 134 -5.51 9.15 -16.36
C THR A 134 -4.55 10.22 -16.89
N THR A 135 -4.85 11.47 -16.64
CA THR A 135 -4.01 12.62 -16.98
C THR A 135 -3.39 13.21 -15.73
N VAL A 136 -2.07 13.44 -15.76
CA VAL A 136 -1.31 14.10 -14.71
C VAL A 136 -0.98 15.53 -15.14
N ALA A 137 -1.18 16.47 -14.23
CA ALA A 137 -0.74 17.85 -14.36
C ALA A 137 0.26 18.17 -13.24
N LEU A 138 1.52 18.37 -13.58
CA LEU A 138 2.56 18.83 -12.67
C LEU A 138 2.59 20.36 -12.67
N SER A 139 2.84 20.95 -11.49
CA SER A 139 3.14 22.37 -11.32
C SER A 139 4.57 22.60 -10.87
N LYS A 140 5.22 21.60 -10.26
CA LYS A 140 6.63 21.58 -9.86
C LYS A 140 7.23 20.20 -10.17
N PRO A 141 8.55 20.15 -10.50
CA PRO A 141 9.51 21.25 -10.66
C PRO A 141 9.25 22.11 -11.90
N SER A 142 8.52 21.62 -12.86
CA SER A 142 8.10 22.33 -14.08
C SER A 142 6.64 22.08 -14.38
N THR A 143 5.97 23.04 -15.04
CA THR A 143 4.60 22.83 -15.48
C THR A 143 4.60 21.86 -16.67
N GLU A 144 3.94 20.72 -16.52
CA GLU A 144 3.85 19.68 -17.53
C GLU A 144 2.53 18.91 -17.42
N THR A 145 2.02 18.45 -18.53
CA THR A 145 0.84 17.58 -18.56
C THR A 145 1.16 16.31 -19.34
N MET A 146 0.79 15.16 -18.80
CA MET A 146 1.02 13.86 -19.44
C MET A 146 -0.19 12.95 -19.29
N ASN A 147 -0.37 12.05 -20.25
CA ASN A 147 -1.38 10.99 -20.19
C ASN A 147 -0.70 9.68 -19.83
N LEU A 148 -1.14 9.05 -18.75
CA LEU A 148 -0.64 7.75 -18.29
C LEU A 148 -1.42 6.58 -18.88
N GLY A 149 -2.47 6.85 -19.68
CA GLY A 149 -3.37 5.83 -20.20
C GLY A 149 -4.38 5.34 -19.16
N LYS A 150 -4.84 4.11 -19.38
CA LYS A 150 -5.91 3.47 -18.58
C LYS A 150 -5.34 2.58 -17.47
N ASP A 151 -6.25 2.14 -16.62
CA ASP A 151 -5.99 1.13 -15.58
C ASP A 151 -4.91 1.54 -14.56
N ILE A 152 -4.76 2.85 -14.35
CA ILE A 152 -3.90 3.41 -13.30
C ILE A 152 -4.66 3.38 -11.97
N LEU A 153 -4.06 2.80 -10.94
CA LEU A 153 -4.55 2.86 -9.56
C LEU A 153 -3.82 3.96 -8.79
N PHE A 154 -4.53 4.62 -7.90
CA PHE A 154 -3.93 5.47 -6.88
C PHE A 154 -3.66 4.66 -5.60
N PRO A 155 -2.80 5.12 -4.69
CA PRO A 155 -2.35 4.34 -3.55
C PRO A 155 -3.47 3.77 -2.66
N THR A 156 -4.49 4.56 -2.34
CA THR A 156 -5.61 4.08 -1.50
C THR A 156 -6.44 3.04 -2.24
N GLU A 157 -6.78 3.27 -3.50
CA GLU A 157 -7.48 2.29 -4.34
C GLU A 157 -6.67 0.98 -4.46
N HIS A 158 -5.33 1.07 -4.57
CA HIS A 158 -4.48 -0.12 -4.62
C HIS A 158 -4.60 -0.96 -3.34
N ILE A 159 -4.54 -0.32 -2.16
CA ILE A 159 -4.73 -1.00 -0.87
C ILE A 159 -6.13 -1.62 -0.76
N GLU A 160 -7.18 -0.91 -1.17
CA GLU A 160 -8.55 -1.44 -1.18
C GLU A 160 -8.66 -2.69 -2.07
N ARG A 161 -8.03 -2.69 -3.24
CA ARG A 161 -8.01 -3.86 -4.14
C ARG A 161 -7.21 -5.03 -3.57
N ILE A 162 -6.10 -4.77 -2.87
CA ILE A 162 -5.35 -5.81 -2.16
C ILE A 162 -6.23 -6.44 -1.07
N ILE A 163 -6.93 -5.65 -0.26
CA ILE A 163 -7.84 -6.14 0.78
C ILE A 163 -8.98 -6.96 0.16
N ALA A 164 -9.60 -6.46 -0.90
CA ALA A 164 -10.68 -7.17 -1.59
C ALA A 164 -10.20 -8.53 -2.14
N LYS A 165 -9.00 -8.59 -2.73
CA LYS A 165 -8.38 -9.84 -3.22
C LYS A 165 -8.01 -10.78 -2.07
N ALA A 166 -7.49 -10.26 -0.95
CA ALA A 166 -7.16 -11.01 0.26
C ALA A 166 -8.40 -11.71 0.83
N LYS A 167 -9.54 -11.03 0.88
CA LYS A 167 -10.83 -11.56 1.33
C LYS A 167 -11.36 -12.67 0.43
N GLN A 168 -10.98 -12.68 -0.83
CA GLN A 168 -11.30 -13.75 -1.81
C GLN A 168 -10.35 -14.95 -1.75
N GLY A 169 -9.42 -15.01 -0.79
CA GLY A 169 -8.46 -16.10 -0.60
C GLY A 169 -7.02 -15.76 -1.01
N GLY A 170 -6.74 -14.50 -1.34
CA GLY A 170 -5.39 -14.04 -1.67
C GLY A 170 -4.92 -14.44 -3.06
N GLY A 171 -3.63 -14.75 -3.18
CA GLY A 171 -2.96 -15.06 -4.46
C GLY A 171 -2.21 -13.87 -5.03
N ALA A 172 -1.95 -13.87 -6.33
CA ALA A 172 -1.23 -12.80 -7.00
C ALA A 172 -2.18 -11.82 -7.70
N MET A 173 -1.77 -10.55 -7.78
CA MET A 173 -2.40 -9.54 -8.62
C MET A 173 -1.34 -8.59 -9.18
N GLN A 174 -1.58 -8.08 -10.39
CA GLN A 174 -0.78 -7.06 -11.02
C GLN A 174 -1.59 -5.78 -11.12
N ALA A 175 -0.93 -4.63 -10.99
CA ALA A 175 -1.54 -3.33 -11.15
C ALA A 175 -0.52 -2.30 -11.64
N ARG A 176 -1.00 -1.27 -12.33
CA ARG A 176 -0.25 -0.07 -12.64
C ARG A 176 -0.59 0.98 -11.58
N VAL A 177 0.40 1.43 -10.82
CA VAL A 177 0.20 2.35 -9.69
C VAL A 177 0.90 3.66 -9.97
N TYR A 178 0.20 4.75 -9.71
CA TYR A 178 0.75 6.10 -9.76
C TYR A 178 0.51 6.81 -8.42
N ASP A 179 1.60 7.24 -7.77
CA ASP A 179 1.59 7.88 -6.46
C ASP A 179 2.21 9.29 -6.48
N GLY A 180 2.68 9.75 -7.64
CA GLY A 180 3.35 11.04 -7.82
C GLY A 180 4.80 11.08 -7.36
N SER A 181 5.37 9.95 -6.90
CA SER A 181 6.76 9.87 -6.41
C SER A 181 7.81 10.02 -7.53
N ASP A 182 9.08 9.95 -7.13
CA ASP A 182 10.26 10.13 -7.98
C ASP A 182 10.25 11.51 -8.65
N THR A 183 10.01 11.58 -9.93
CA THR A 183 9.96 12.84 -10.71
C THR A 183 8.53 13.36 -10.89
N GLY A 184 7.53 12.68 -10.33
CA GLY A 184 6.11 12.91 -10.60
C GLY A 184 5.63 12.35 -11.93
N LYS A 185 6.49 11.58 -12.62
CA LYS A 185 6.21 11.03 -13.97
C LYS A 185 6.16 9.50 -13.99
N LYS A 186 6.66 8.87 -12.94
CA LYS A 186 6.81 7.43 -12.89
C LYS A 186 5.49 6.73 -12.63
N VAL A 187 5.23 5.70 -13.42
CA VAL A 187 4.22 4.68 -13.14
C VAL A 187 4.95 3.41 -12.73
N PHE A 188 4.51 2.81 -11.66
CA PHE A 188 5.01 1.50 -11.25
C PHE A 188 4.09 0.40 -11.76
N GLU A 189 4.66 -0.60 -12.44
CA GLU A 189 4.02 -1.90 -12.53
C GLU A 189 4.25 -2.62 -11.20
N THR A 190 3.18 -3.13 -10.57
CA THR A 190 3.29 -3.85 -9.31
C THR A 190 2.88 -5.30 -9.47
N LEU A 191 3.64 -6.19 -8.83
CA LEU A 191 3.25 -7.57 -8.58
C LEU A 191 3.02 -7.73 -7.08
N THR A 192 1.77 -7.90 -6.69
CA THR A 192 1.38 -8.12 -5.30
C THR A 192 1.11 -9.61 -5.09
N VAL A 193 1.79 -10.18 -4.09
CA VAL A 193 1.53 -11.54 -3.60
C VAL A 193 0.88 -11.44 -2.23
N ILE A 194 -0.31 -12.03 -2.11
CA ILE A 194 -1.14 -11.98 -0.90
C ILE A 194 -1.24 -13.40 -0.34
N GLY A 195 -0.76 -13.61 0.86
CA GLY A 195 -0.83 -14.88 1.56
C GLY A 195 -2.24 -15.20 2.06
N ARG A 196 -2.37 -16.35 2.71
CA ARG A 196 -3.61 -16.72 3.40
C ARG A 196 -3.80 -15.84 4.63
N GLU A 197 -5.05 -15.68 5.06
CA GLU A 197 -5.37 -15.02 6.32
C GLU A 197 -4.56 -15.63 7.48
N ALA A 198 -3.89 -14.76 8.23
CA ALA A 198 -3.06 -15.20 9.33
C ALA A 198 -3.93 -15.57 10.54
N SER A 199 -3.81 -16.81 11.00
CA SER A 199 -4.53 -17.34 12.17
C SER A 199 -3.78 -17.14 13.50
N ALA A 200 -2.46 -16.86 13.44
CA ALA A 200 -1.67 -16.59 14.62
C ALA A 200 -2.03 -15.23 15.26
N PRO A 201 -1.79 -15.03 16.56
CA PRO A 201 -1.90 -13.70 17.17
C PRO A 201 -1.11 -12.65 16.42
N THR A 202 -1.52 -11.37 16.53
CA THR A 202 -0.81 -10.27 15.90
C THR A 202 0.65 -10.20 16.37
N PRO A 203 1.63 -10.04 15.48
CA PRO A 203 3.02 -9.81 15.88
C PRO A 203 3.21 -8.46 16.59
N GLU A 204 2.31 -7.50 16.35
CA GLU A 204 2.26 -6.21 17.03
C GLU A 204 1.59 -6.32 18.41
N ALA A 205 2.22 -7.08 19.34
CA ALA A 205 1.63 -7.39 20.64
C ALA A 205 1.26 -6.13 21.48
N ALA A 206 2.03 -5.05 21.33
CA ALA A 206 1.75 -3.76 21.98
C ALA A 206 0.43 -3.12 21.50
N PHE A 207 -0.09 -3.52 20.35
CA PHE A 207 -1.32 -3.00 19.74
C PHE A 207 -2.41 -4.06 19.62
N ALA A 208 -2.33 -5.13 20.43
CA ALA A 208 -3.29 -6.23 20.39
C ALA A 208 -4.74 -5.77 20.63
N ASP A 209 -4.97 -4.76 21.46
CA ASP A 209 -6.29 -4.20 21.69
C ASP A 209 -6.89 -3.55 20.44
N ALA A 210 -6.04 -2.89 19.64
CA ALA A 210 -6.46 -2.21 18.42
C ALA A 210 -6.52 -3.14 17.19
N LEU A 211 -5.61 -4.11 17.09
CA LEU A 211 -5.40 -4.93 15.90
C LEU A 211 -5.72 -6.42 16.09
N GLY A 212 -5.73 -6.93 17.31
CA GLY A 212 -5.78 -8.37 17.58
C GLY A 212 -7.06 -9.08 17.12
N LYS A 213 -8.14 -8.32 16.88
CA LYS A 213 -9.42 -8.83 16.35
C LYS A 213 -9.64 -8.51 14.87
N ILE A 214 -8.72 -7.79 14.25
CA ILE A 214 -8.80 -7.42 12.83
C ILE A 214 -8.14 -8.52 12.00
N ARG A 215 -8.82 -8.97 10.96
CA ARG A 215 -8.26 -9.92 9.99
C ARG A 215 -7.02 -9.32 9.37
N ARG A 216 -6.01 -10.15 9.10
CA ARG A 216 -4.78 -9.70 8.46
C ARG A 216 -4.21 -10.73 7.49
N TRP A 217 -3.46 -10.25 6.53
CA TRP A 217 -2.81 -11.06 5.51
C TRP A 217 -1.36 -10.62 5.32
N PRO A 218 -0.41 -11.56 5.23
CA PRO A 218 0.92 -11.22 4.78
C PRO A 218 0.87 -10.82 3.30
N VAL A 219 1.43 -9.68 2.98
CA VAL A 219 1.46 -9.07 1.64
C VAL A 219 2.89 -8.75 1.27
N ALA A 220 3.26 -9.01 0.01
CA ALA A 220 4.50 -8.55 -0.60
C ALA A 220 4.16 -7.86 -1.92
N VAL A 221 4.60 -6.62 -2.08
CA VAL A 221 4.42 -5.82 -3.30
C VAL A 221 5.78 -5.54 -3.90
N SER A 222 6.04 -6.07 -5.09
CA SER A 222 7.22 -5.74 -5.90
C SER A 222 6.88 -4.57 -6.82
N TYR A 223 7.71 -3.53 -6.80
CA TYR A 223 7.56 -2.31 -7.60
C TYR A 223 8.58 -2.28 -8.73
N PHE A 224 8.09 -2.25 -9.97
CA PHE A 224 8.91 -2.19 -11.18
C PHE A 224 8.68 -0.85 -11.87
N ASP A 225 9.74 -0.25 -12.39
CA ASP A 225 9.60 0.89 -13.28
C ASP A 225 8.98 0.44 -14.62
N GLU A 226 7.79 0.95 -14.95
CA GLU A 226 7.10 0.62 -16.21
C GLU A 226 7.98 0.97 -17.45
N ALA A 227 8.83 1.97 -17.34
CA ALA A 227 9.73 2.37 -18.43
C ALA A 227 10.95 1.45 -18.59
N ALA A 228 11.31 0.70 -17.54
CA ALA A 228 12.49 -0.18 -17.51
C ALA A 228 12.08 -1.65 -17.61
N ARG A 229 11.54 -2.06 -18.75
CA ARG A 229 11.12 -3.44 -19.00
C ARG A 229 12.31 -4.40 -18.81
N ASP A 230 12.04 -5.57 -18.23
CA ASP A 230 13.02 -6.62 -17.91
C ASP A 230 14.02 -6.28 -16.77
N ALA A 231 13.89 -5.13 -16.13
CA ALA A 231 14.65 -4.81 -14.92
C ALA A 231 14.11 -5.57 -13.69
N PRO A 232 14.95 -5.89 -12.70
CA PRO A 232 14.46 -6.36 -11.40
C PRO A 232 13.60 -5.27 -10.74
N PRO A 233 12.78 -5.61 -9.73
CA PRO A 233 12.03 -4.62 -8.99
C PRO A 233 12.98 -3.59 -8.36
N GLU A 234 12.60 -2.34 -8.34
CA GLU A 234 13.35 -1.29 -7.65
C GLU A 234 13.37 -1.56 -6.14
N TYR A 235 12.27 -2.04 -5.62
CA TYR A 235 12.16 -2.53 -4.23
C TYR A 235 10.98 -3.46 -4.07
N VAL A 236 11.02 -4.25 -2.99
CA VAL A 236 9.91 -5.09 -2.55
C VAL A 236 9.49 -4.64 -1.15
N LEU A 237 8.22 -4.29 -1.00
CA LEU A 237 7.63 -3.95 0.28
C LEU A 237 6.82 -5.14 0.81
N SER A 238 7.19 -5.67 1.98
CA SER A 238 6.48 -6.77 2.64
C SER A 238 5.95 -6.32 4.00
N PHE A 239 4.72 -6.69 4.32
CA PHE A 239 4.05 -6.32 5.57
C PHE A 239 2.83 -7.21 5.84
N ASP A 240 2.35 -7.20 7.08
CA ASP A 240 1.01 -7.68 7.39
C ASP A 240 0.00 -6.55 7.13
N LEU A 241 -0.94 -6.77 6.22
CA LEU A 241 -2.03 -5.83 5.94
C LEU A 241 -3.26 -6.23 6.74
N TYR A 242 -3.72 -5.35 7.61
CA TYR A 242 -4.95 -5.51 8.34
C TYR A 242 -6.16 -5.07 7.50
N GLU A 243 -7.31 -5.71 7.71
CA GLU A 243 -8.54 -5.46 6.94
C GLU A 243 -9.00 -4.00 6.97
N ASN A 244 -8.63 -3.26 8.00
CA ASN A 244 -8.91 -1.83 8.15
C ASN A 244 -7.84 -0.92 7.50
N GLY A 245 -6.91 -1.46 6.72
CA GLY A 245 -5.89 -0.71 6.00
C GLY A 245 -4.62 -0.38 6.80
N VAL A 246 -4.59 -0.67 8.10
CA VAL A 246 -3.36 -0.51 8.90
C VAL A 246 -2.32 -1.52 8.42
N SER A 247 -1.08 -1.09 8.30
CA SER A 247 0.07 -1.96 8.02
C SER A 247 0.81 -2.28 9.32
N GLY A 248 1.18 -3.54 9.50
CA GLY A 248 2.08 -3.98 10.56
C GLY A 248 3.53 -3.59 10.27
N THR A 249 4.46 -4.29 10.86
CA THR A 249 5.90 -4.08 10.61
C THR A 249 6.22 -4.26 9.13
N LEU A 250 6.95 -3.29 8.57
CA LEU A 250 7.32 -3.25 7.15
C LEU A 250 8.73 -3.81 6.96
N LYS A 251 8.95 -4.49 5.84
CA LYS A 251 10.28 -4.79 5.31
C LYS A 251 10.39 -4.18 3.92
N LEU A 252 11.38 -3.33 3.72
CA LEU A 252 11.70 -2.69 2.44
C LEU A 252 12.99 -3.33 1.91
N ASP A 253 12.90 -4.10 0.84
CA ASP A 253 14.02 -4.81 0.24
C ASP A 253 14.42 -4.13 -1.08
N TYR A 254 15.64 -3.57 -1.11
CA TYR A 254 16.22 -2.88 -2.27
C TYR A 254 17.19 -3.78 -3.06
N GLY A 255 17.16 -5.08 -2.81
CA GLY A 255 18.02 -6.06 -3.47
C GLY A 255 19.44 -6.15 -2.87
N SER A 256 20.14 -5.03 -2.75
CA SER A 256 21.48 -4.98 -2.15
C SER A 256 21.48 -4.85 -0.62
N PHE A 257 20.39 -4.36 -0.05
CA PHE A 257 20.15 -4.29 1.40
C PHE A 257 18.63 -4.24 1.65
N ALA A 258 18.24 -4.48 2.88
CA ALA A 258 16.86 -4.34 3.29
C ALA A 258 16.76 -3.56 4.60
N LEU A 259 15.66 -2.84 4.76
CA LEU A 259 15.29 -2.14 5.99
C LEU A 259 14.08 -2.82 6.63
N THR A 260 14.07 -2.87 7.94
CA THR A 260 12.89 -3.19 8.74
C THR A 260 12.36 -1.91 9.36
N ALA A 261 11.08 -1.63 9.20
CA ALA A 261 10.40 -0.53 9.87
C ALA A 261 9.34 -1.12 10.81
N LYS A 262 9.70 -1.20 12.10
CA LYS A 262 8.86 -1.82 13.14
C LYS A 262 7.82 -0.83 13.62
N LEU A 263 6.54 -1.24 13.63
CA LEU A 263 5.46 -0.43 14.18
C LEU A 263 5.73 -0.16 15.68
N SER A 264 5.92 1.11 16.04
CA SER A 264 6.27 1.57 17.40
C SER A 264 5.17 2.41 18.05
N LYS A 265 4.30 3.04 17.23
CA LYS A 265 3.11 3.76 17.72
C LYS A 265 1.94 3.54 16.77
N LEU A 266 0.75 3.42 17.33
CA LEU A 266 -0.50 3.36 16.59
C LEU A 266 -1.60 4.05 17.39
N GLU A 267 -2.32 4.96 16.74
CA GLU A 267 -3.51 5.62 17.25
C GLU A 267 -4.61 5.51 16.19
N LEU A 268 -5.70 4.83 16.50
CA LEU A 268 -6.89 4.84 15.64
C LEU A 268 -7.67 6.12 15.90
N LEU A 269 -7.96 6.86 14.83
CA LEU A 269 -8.68 8.12 14.88
C LEU A 269 -10.18 7.91 14.61
N PRO A 270 -11.06 8.76 15.12
CA PRO A 270 -12.47 8.72 14.75
C PRO A 270 -12.66 8.92 13.24
N THR A 271 -13.41 8.04 12.61
CA THR A 271 -13.82 8.17 11.22
C THR A 271 -15.27 8.63 11.19
N LYS A 272 -15.57 9.69 10.43
CA LYS A 272 -16.94 10.12 10.24
C LYS A 272 -17.66 9.13 9.34
N PRO A 273 -18.80 8.57 9.75
CA PRO A 273 -19.59 7.74 8.84
C PRO A 273 -20.12 8.59 7.69
N CYS A 274 -20.22 7.98 6.51
CA CYS A 274 -20.87 8.61 5.38
C CYS A 274 -22.33 8.95 5.75
N ALA A 275 -22.74 10.20 5.55
CA ALA A 275 -24.14 10.56 5.65
C ALA A 275 -24.94 9.74 4.63
N LYS A 276 -26.00 9.06 5.09
CA LYS A 276 -26.91 8.29 4.24
C LYS A 276 -27.76 9.22 3.38
#